data_688d10b8f051e0fca1dad3f8c1246669
#
_entry.id   688d10b8f051e0fca1dad3f8c1246669
#
_cell.length_a   1.000
_cell.length_b   1.000
_cell.length_c   1.000
_cell.angle_alpha   90.00
_cell.angle_beta   90.00
_cell.angle_gamma   90.00
#
_symmetry.space_group_name_H-M   'P 1'
#
loop_
_entity.id
_entity.type
_entity.pdbx_description
1 polymer ?
#
loop_
_entity_poly.entity_id
_entity_poly.type
_entity_poly.pdbx_seq_one_letter_code
_entity_poly.pdbx_strand_id
1 'polypeptide(L)'
;VKHIKNELSMMNNFFRTLLDRLLQRRRRKVKIGLYGHPNSGKTTLANTICEDWIGKPLGVISDIPHETRTVYKQEEVVIEKDGAKLYFDIIDTPGVATKVDYKNFLKYGLSEREAKERAKEATKGIIEAIKWLDDVTGVLLVMDSAEDPLTQANITIIGNLEARKIPFLIIANKIDLPESSADRISAVFPQHTVVPISALHRENIEQLYMEMVKKFR
;
A
#
# COMPACT_ATOMS: atom_id res chain seq x y z
N VAL A 1 10.71 -28.04 -46.23
CA VAL A 1 9.38 -27.55 -45.75
C VAL A 1 9.32 -27.44 -44.22
N LYS A 2 9.82 -28.44 -43.45
CA LYS A 2 9.82 -28.39 -41.96
C LYS A 2 10.71 -27.27 -41.39
N HIS A 3 11.88 -26.99 -42.01
CA HIS A 3 12.82 -25.96 -41.56
C HIS A 3 12.22 -24.54 -41.68
N ILE A 4 11.54 -24.25 -42.79
CA ILE A 4 10.91 -22.93 -43.04
C ILE A 4 9.76 -22.70 -42.08
N LYS A 5 8.98 -23.73 -41.70
CA LYS A 5 7.89 -23.59 -40.70
C LYS A 5 8.44 -23.29 -39.30
N ASN A 6 9.58 -23.82 -38.91
CA ASN A 6 10.21 -23.55 -37.62
C ASN A 6 10.77 -22.10 -37.56
N GLU A 7 11.41 -21.64 -38.63
CA GLU A 7 11.92 -20.25 -38.69
C GLU A 7 10.78 -19.21 -38.67
N LEU A 8 9.71 -19.46 -39.40
CA LEU A 8 8.49 -18.62 -39.35
C LEU A 8 7.82 -18.59 -37.97
N SER A 9 7.82 -19.72 -37.25
CA SER A 9 7.30 -19.80 -35.89
C SER A 9 8.17 -19.03 -34.89
N MET A 10 9.49 -19.15 -34.99
CA MET A 10 10.44 -18.40 -34.14
C MET A 10 10.39 -16.90 -34.41
N MET A 11 10.28 -16.48 -35.69
CA MET A 11 10.14 -15.11 -36.08
C MET A 11 8.81 -14.50 -35.58
N ASN A 12 7.70 -15.23 -35.68
CA ASN A 12 6.41 -14.81 -35.13
C ASN A 12 6.42 -14.64 -33.60
N ASN A 13 7.10 -15.55 -32.88
CA ASN A 13 7.27 -15.44 -31.42
C ASN A 13 8.17 -14.25 -31.05
N PHE A 14 9.24 -14.01 -31.81
CA PHE A 14 10.12 -12.86 -31.60
C PHE A 14 9.37 -11.53 -31.82
N PHE A 15 8.64 -11.41 -32.92
CA PHE A 15 7.82 -10.21 -33.19
C PHE A 15 6.69 -10.01 -32.16
N ARG A 16 6.07 -11.08 -31.70
CA ARG A 16 5.05 -11.01 -30.63
C ARG A 16 5.67 -10.52 -29.33
N THR A 17 6.83 -11.06 -28.94
CA THR A 17 7.56 -10.63 -27.73
C THR A 17 8.04 -9.18 -27.85
N LEU A 18 8.48 -8.75 -29.02
CA LEU A 18 8.90 -7.36 -29.28
C LEU A 18 7.71 -6.41 -29.25
N LEU A 19 6.59 -6.79 -29.88
CA LEU A 19 5.33 -6.01 -29.83
C LEU A 19 4.80 -5.90 -28.40
N ASP A 20 4.82 -7.01 -27.65
CA ASP A 20 4.39 -7.00 -26.25
C ASP A 20 5.29 -6.09 -25.40
N ARG A 21 6.62 -6.09 -25.62
CA ARG A 21 7.55 -5.15 -24.95
C ARG A 21 7.29 -3.68 -25.35
N LEU A 22 6.98 -3.41 -26.61
CA LEU A 22 6.66 -2.06 -27.08
C LEU A 22 5.30 -1.58 -26.59
N LEU A 23 4.30 -2.47 -26.50
CA LEU A 23 3.00 -2.18 -25.93
C LEU A 23 3.07 -2.01 -24.40
N GLN A 24 3.93 -2.76 -23.71
CA GLN A 24 4.22 -2.59 -22.28
C GLN A 24 4.87 -1.22 -21.99
N ARG A 25 5.75 -0.71 -22.86
CA ARG A 25 6.33 0.63 -22.72
C ARG A 25 5.30 1.77 -22.84
N ARG A 26 4.16 1.56 -23.46
CA ARG A 26 3.04 2.52 -23.55
C ARG A 26 2.02 2.41 -22.40
N ARG A 27 2.07 1.33 -21.58
CA ARG A 27 1.19 1.21 -20.43
C ARG A 27 1.68 2.13 -19.33
N ARG A 28 0.78 3.01 -18.87
CA ARG A 28 1.05 3.91 -17.75
C ARG A 28 1.41 3.06 -16.55
N LYS A 29 2.69 3.08 -16.13
CA LYS A 29 3.18 2.31 -15.01
C LYS A 29 2.56 2.89 -13.75
N VAL A 30 1.78 2.09 -13.04
CA VAL A 30 1.13 2.50 -11.79
C VAL A 30 2.18 2.40 -10.68
N LYS A 31 2.27 3.43 -9.84
CA LYS A 31 3.11 3.43 -8.64
C LYS A 31 2.18 3.40 -7.43
N ILE A 32 2.14 2.29 -6.73
CA ILE A 32 1.26 2.08 -5.58
C ILE A 32 2.04 2.29 -4.29
N GLY A 33 1.68 3.32 -3.52
CA GLY A 33 2.22 3.58 -2.19
C GLY A 33 1.39 2.93 -1.09
N LEU A 34 2.04 2.34 -0.09
CA LEU A 34 1.39 1.90 1.14
C LEU A 34 1.49 3.00 2.18
N TYR A 35 0.34 3.46 2.65
CA TYR A 35 0.21 4.51 3.65
C TYR A 35 -0.55 3.99 4.88
N GLY A 36 -0.35 4.60 6.02
CA GLY A 36 -1.06 4.27 7.26
C GLY A 36 -0.17 4.42 8.49
N HIS A 37 -0.78 4.20 9.65
CA HIS A 37 -0.13 4.29 10.97
C HIS A 37 1.07 3.33 11.11
N PRO A 38 2.09 3.63 11.94
CA PRO A 38 3.07 2.63 12.36
C PRO A 38 2.36 1.38 12.89
N ASN A 39 2.89 0.21 12.57
CA ASN A 39 2.33 -1.10 12.96
C ASN A 39 0.94 -1.45 12.38
N SER A 40 0.40 -0.69 11.43
CA SER A 40 -0.83 -1.10 10.73
C SER A 40 -0.64 -2.30 9.79
N GLY A 41 0.61 -2.75 9.59
CA GLY A 41 0.96 -3.92 8.77
C GLY A 41 1.31 -3.62 7.32
N LYS A 42 1.72 -2.39 6.98
CA LYS A 42 2.14 -1.99 5.62
C LYS A 42 3.25 -2.88 5.05
N THR A 43 4.34 -3.02 5.80
CA THR A 43 5.49 -3.84 5.39
C THR A 43 5.12 -5.31 5.28
N THR A 44 4.27 -5.82 6.18
CA THR A 44 3.74 -7.19 6.11
C THR A 44 2.95 -7.37 4.81
N LEU A 45 2.04 -6.44 4.50
CA LEU A 45 1.25 -6.48 3.27
C LEU A 45 2.12 -6.36 2.01
N ALA A 46 3.12 -5.47 2.02
CA ALA A 46 4.07 -5.33 0.92
C ALA A 46 4.82 -6.64 0.67
N ASN A 47 5.29 -7.29 1.75
CA ASN A 47 5.96 -8.58 1.67
C ASN A 47 5.03 -9.67 1.13
N THR A 48 3.80 -9.76 1.62
CA THR A 48 2.80 -10.71 1.12
C THR A 48 2.59 -10.56 -0.39
N ILE A 49 2.41 -9.32 -0.89
CA ILE A 49 2.25 -9.05 -2.31
C ILE A 49 3.51 -9.45 -3.10
N CYS A 50 4.69 -9.10 -2.61
CA CYS A 50 5.95 -9.41 -3.29
C CYS A 50 6.25 -10.92 -3.29
N GLU A 51 5.98 -11.63 -2.21
CA GLU A 51 6.14 -13.08 -2.14
C GLU A 51 5.22 -13.80 -3.12
N ASP A 52 3.95 -13.39 -3.22
CA ASP A 52 2.97 -14.01 -4.11
C ASP A 52 3.30 -13.83 -5.60
N TRP A 53 3.83 -12.67 -5.98
CA TRP A 53 3.97 -12.31 -7.39
C TRP A 53 5.41 -12.23 -7.88
N ILE A 54 6.40 -12.20 -6.97
CA ILE A 54 7.84 -12.12 -7.30
C ILE A 54 8.60 -13.28 -6.66
N GLY A 55 8.05 -13.96 -5.65
CA GLY A 55 8.65 -15.07 -4.94
C GLY A 55 9.71 -14.68 -3.90
N LYS A 56 9.79 -13.39 -3.51
CA LYS A 56 10.68 -12.88 -2.47
C LYS A 56 10.07 -11.68 -1.74
N PRO A 57 10.34 -11.47 -0.44
CA PRO A 57 9.84 -10.32 0.31
C PRO A 57 10.48 -9.00 -0.15
N LEU A 58 9.78 -7.89 0.09
CA LEU A 58 10.27 -6.53 -0.18
C LEU A 58 11.31 -6.07 0.86
N GLY A 59 11.07 -6.37 2.15
CA GLY A 59 11.90 -5.89 3.25
C GLY A 59 11.71 -6.69 4.53
N VAL A 60 12.41 -6.27 5.58
CA VAL A 60 12.34 -6.89 6.90
C VAL A 60 11.10 -6.39 7.65
N ILE A 61 10.35 -7.32 8.26
CA ILE A 61 9.24 -7.00 9.16
C ILE A 61 9.80 -6.76 10.56
N SER A 62 9.37 -5.69 11.24
CA SER A 62 9.73 -5.41 12.62
C SER A 62 8.49 -5.03 13.43
N ASP A 63 8.44 -5.51 14.67
CA ASP A 63 7.41 -5.16 15.64
C ASP A 63 7.70 -3.85 16.39
N ILE A 64 8.89 -3.26 16.17
CA ILE A 64 9.30 -2.02 16.83
C ILE A 64 8.67 -0.82 16.10
N PRO A 65 7.82 -0.01 16.75
CA PRO A 65 7.24 1.18 16.15
C PRO A 65 8.31 2.15 15.62
N HIS A 66 8.12 2.68 14.41
CA HIS A 66 9.02 3.62 13.73
C HIS A 66 10.35 3.04 13.24
N GLU A 67 10.47 1.71 13.08
CA GLU A 67 11.71 1.12 12.56
C GLU A 67 11.85 1.32 11.04
N THR A 68 10.74 1.40 10.29
CA THR A 68 10.78 1.72 8.86
C THR A 68 11.11 3.20 8.68
N ARG A 69 12.39 3.53 8.68
CA ARG A 69 12.91 4.88 8.38
C ARG A 69 13.30 5.03 6.92
N THR A 70 13.35 3.93 6.19
CA THR A 70 13.76 3.88 4.78
C THR A 70 12.56 3.49 3.93
N VAL A 71 12.40 4.13 2.79
CA VAL A 71 11.40 3.75 1.79
C VAL A 71 11.91 2.53 1.04
N TYR A 72 11.16 1.45 1.07
CA TYR A 72 11.44 0.26 0.27
C TYR A 72 10.61 0.28 -1.00
N LYS A 73 11.23 -0.05 -2.12
CA LYS A 73 10.59 -0.08 -3.43
C LYS A 73 10.85 -1.40 -4.12
N GLN A 74 9.80 -2.01 -4.68
CA GLN A 74 9.90 -3.11 -5.61
C GLN A 74 9.27 -2.68 -6.93
N GLU A 75 10.02 -2.80 -8.00
CA GLU A 75 9.57 -2.50 -9.35
C GLU A 75 9.02 -3.74 -10.06
N GLU A 76 8.15 -3.48 -11.05
CA GLU A 76 7.64 -4.50 -11.99
C GLU A 76 6.86 -5.65 -11.35
N VAL A 77 6.03 -5.35 -10.36
CA VAL A 77 5.05 -6.31 -9.86
C VAL A 77 3.92 -6.46 -10.86
N VAL A 78 3.52 -7.69 -11.15
CA VAL A 78 2.41 -7.97 -12.07
C VAL A 78 1.39 -8.85 -11.38
N ILE A 79 0.21 -8.32 -11.14
CA ILE A 79 -0.95 -9.09 -10.67
C ILE A 79 -1.81 -9.47 -11.87
N GLU A 80 -2.17 -10.75 -12.00
CA GLU A 80 -3.09 -11.25 -13.01
C GLU A 80 -4.32 -11.88 -12.35
N LYS A 81 -5.50 -11.30 -12.59
CA LYS A 81 -6.79 -11.80 -12.10
C LYS A 81 -7.86 -11.66 -13.18
N ASP A 82 -8.67 -12.69 -13.36
CA ASP A 82 -9.80 -12.73 -14.30
C ASP A 82 -9.44 -12.29 -15.72
N GLY A 83 -8.23 -12.67 -16.19
CA GLY A 83 -7.72 -12.28 -17.49
C GLY A 83 -7.26 -10.82 -17.59
N ALA A 84 -7.32 -10.07 -16.50
CA ALA A 84 -6.80 -8.69 -16.39
C ALA A 84 -5.44 -8.67 -15.72
N LYS A 85 -4.54 -7.79 -16.20
CA LYS A 85 -3.19 -7.59 -15.65
C LYS A 85 -3.02 -6.18 -15.14
N LEU A 86 -2.52 -6.05 -13.91
CA LEU A 86 -2.09 -4.79 -13.31
C LEU A 86 -0.56 -4.80 -13.19
N TYR A 87 0.10 -3.83 -13.83
CA TYR A 87 1.56 -3.63 -13.78
C TYR A 87 1.84 -2.44 -12.88
N PHE A 88 2.62 -2.62 -11.82
CA PHE A 88 2.90 -1.54 -10.87
C PHE A 88 4.23 -1.69 -10.16
N ASP A 89 4.68 -0.57 -9.60
CA ASP A 89 5.72 -0.54 -8.58
C ASP A 89 5.06 -0.39 -7.21
N ILE A 90 5.51 -1.15 -6.22
CA ILE A 90 5.07 -1.02 -4.84
C ILE A 90 6.10 -0.22 -4.04
N ILE A 91 5.61 0.73 -3.24
CA ILE A 91 6.44 1.61 -2.42
C ILE A 91 5.92 1.50 -0.98
N ASP A 92 6.72 0.89 -0.11
CA ASP A 92 6.44 0.87 1.33
C ASP A 92 6.96 2.16 1.96
N THR A 93 6.05 2.96 2.50
CA THR A 93 6.38 4.25 3.11
C THR A 93 6.52 4.12 4.62
N PRO A 94 7.36 4.96 5.27
CA PRO A 94 7.40 5.04 6.72
C PRO A 94 6.01 5.29 7.31
N GLY A 95 5.70 4.64 8.43
CA GLY A 95 4.43 4.82 9.11
C GLY A 95 4.18 6.27 9.53
N VAL A 96 2.97 6.76 9.27
CA VAL A 96 2.55 8.12 9.63
C VAL A 96 2.00 8.12 11.06
N ALA A 97 2.67 8.80 11.97
CA ALA A 97 2.23 8.90 13.36
C ALA A 97 0.86 9.59 13.48
N THR A 98 -0.04 9.02 14.26
CA THR A 98 -1.42 9.50 14.41
C THR A 98 -1.62 10.55 15.49
N LYS A 99 -0.71 10.64 16.45
CA LYS A 99 -0.85 11.54 17.61
C LYS A 99 0.09 12.72 17.47
N VAL A 100 -0.46 13.85 17.06
CA VAL A 100 0.28 15.12 16.88
C VAL A 100 0.12 16.04 18.10
N ASP A 101 -0.95 15.86 18.92
CA ASP A 101 -1.15 16.67 20.11
C ASP A 101 -0.20 16.24 21.24
N TYR A 102 0.72 17.15 21.61
CA TYR A 102 1.69 16.94 22.67
C TYR A 102 1.03 16.59 24.03
N LYS A 103 -0.21 17.04 24.27
CA LYS A 103 -0.97 16.71 25.50
C LYS A 103 -1.25 15.22 25.63
N ASN A 104 -1.38 14.50 24.51
CA ASN A 104 -1.50 13.05 24.54
C ASN A 104 -0.23 12.37 25.01
N PHE A 105 0.93 12.93 24.69
CA PHE A 105 2.24 12.41 25.15
C PHE A 105 2.46 12.65 26.65
N LEU A 106 1.92 13.74 27.22
CA LEU A 106 1.97 14.00 28.67
C LEU A 106 1.29 12.90 29.48
N LYS A 107 0.22 12.27 28.95
CA LYS A 107 -0.48 11.15 29.60
C LYS A 107 0.38 9.90 29.79
N TYR A 108 1.49 9.80 29.06
CA TYR A 108 2.45 8.70 29.15
C TYR A 108 3.66 9.06 30.02
N GLY A 109 3.57 10.11 30.85
CA GLY A 109 4.62 10.48 31.81
C GLY A 109 5.83 11.22 31.22
N LEU A 110 5.73 11.66 29.95
CA LEU A 110 6.76 12.49 29.32
C LEU A 110 6.72 13.92 29.86
N SER A 111 7.88 14.55 30.00
CA SER A 111 7.95 15.98 30.28
C SER A 111 7.35 16.80 29.13
N GLU A 112 6.94 18.03 29.42
CA GLU A 112 6.36 18.92 28.40
C GLU A 112 7.29 19.16 27.20
N ARG A 113 8.58 19.22 27.44
CA ARG A 113 9.61 19.37 26.40
C ARG A 113 9.65 18.13 25.49
N GLU A 114 9.73 16.94 26.08
CA GLU A 114 9.76 15.67 25.33
C GLU A 114 8.46 15.44 24.57
N ALA A 115 7.31 15.77 25.19
CA ALA A 115 6.01 15.69 24.53
C ALA A 115 5.92 16.61 23.31
N LYS A 116 6.42 17.85 23.40
CA LYS A 116 6.48 18.79 22.27
C LYS A 116 7.43 18.31 21.16
N GLU A 117 8.59 17.76 21.50
CA GLU A 117 9.51 17.18 20.53
C GLU A 117 8.87 15.99 19.79
N ARG A 118 8.22 15.08 20.51
CA ARG A 118 7.48 13.95 19.92
C ARG A 118 6.35 14.39 18.99
N ALA A 119 5.57 15.40 19.37
CA ALA A 119 4.53 15.97 18.53
C ALA A 119 5.10 16.60 17.25
N LYS A 120 6.24 17.26 17.34
CA LYS A 120 6.95 17.84 16.20
C LYS A 120 7.48 16.76 15.24
N GLU A 121 8.02 15.67 15.76
CA GLU A 121 8.47 14.52 14.95
C GLU A 121 7.27 13.86 14.23
N ALA A 122 6.16 13.66 14.95
CA ALA A 122 4.93 13.12 14.38
C ALA A 122 4.40 14.00 13.22
N THR A 123 4.40 15.32 13.42
CA THR A 123 4.00 16.29 12.36
C THR A 123 4.92 16.22 11.15
N LYS A 124 6.23 16.10 11.35
CA LYS A 124 7.18 15.92 10.24
C LYS A 124 6.87 14.65 9.45
N GLY A 125 6.58 13.54 10.12
CA GLY A 125 6.20 12.29 9.47
C GLY A 125 4.97 12.43 8.57
N ILE A 126 3.93 13.18 9.01
CA ILE A 126 2.75 13.46 8.18
C ILE A 126 3.14 14.31 6.96
N ILE A 127 3.95 15.36 7.14
CA ILE A 127 4.39 16.22 6.05
C ILE A 127 5.20 15.43 5.03
N GLU A 128 6.09 14.56 5.47
CA GLU A 128 6.89 13.69 4.59
C GLU A 128 6.00 12.72 3.81
N ALA A 129 5.04 12.07 4.47
CA ALA A 129 4.09 11.19 3.81
C ALA A 129 3.27 11.93 2.74
N ILE A 130 2.84 13.17 3.01
CA ILE A 130 2.12 14.00 2.03
C ILE A 130 3.01 14.34 0.83
N LYS A 131 4.29 14.61 1.03
CA LYS A 131 5.25 14.85 -0.07
C LYS A 131 5.41 13.63 -0.96
N TRP A 132 5.47 12.42 -0.38
CA TRP A 132 5.54 11.18 -1.14
C TRP A 132 4.31 10.90 -2.00
N LEU A 133 3.16 11.56 -1.75
CA LEU A 133 1.98 11.47 -2.61
C LEU A 133 2.23 12.02 -4.02
N ASP A 134 3.24 12.86 -4.23
CA ASP A 134 3.60 13.38 -5.56
C ASP A 134 4.27 12.30 -6.44
N ASP A 135 4.82 11.26 -5.82
CA ASP A 135 5.55 10.18 -6.50
C ASP A 135 4.70 8.94 -6.77
N VAL A 136 3.45 8.88 -6.28
CA VAL A 136 2.56 7.74 -6.44
C VAL A 136 1.36 8.08 -7.33
N THR A 137 0.81 7.06 -7.98
CA THR A 137 -0.38 7.18 -8.83
C THR A 137 -1.56 6.37 -8.31
N GLY A 138 -1.38 5.65 -7.20
CA GLY A 138 -2.39 4.90 -6.46
C GLY A 138 -1.93 4.64 -5.04
N VAL A 139 -2.85 4.42 -4.12
CA VAL A 139 -2.54 4.21 -2.71
C VAL A 139 -3.34 3.05 -2.11
N LEU A 140 -2.67 2.21 -1.33
CA LEU A 140 -3.28 1.31 -0.36
C LEU A 140 -3.13 1.97 1.02
N LEU A 141 -4.24 2.49 1.57
CA LEU A 141 -4.27 3.08 2.91
C LEU A 141 -4.58 1.98 3.92
N VAL A 142 -3.53 1.50 4.60
CA VAL A 142 -3.61 0.38 5.53
C VAL A 142 -3.96 0.88 6.92
N MET A 143 -5.12 0.48 7.42
CA MET A 143 -5.63 0.77 8.74
C MET A 143 -5.65 -0.51 9.59
N ASP A 144 -5.31 -0.38 10.86
CA ASP A 144 -5.52 -1.43 11.84
C ASP A 144 -7.01 -1.49 12.20
N SER A 145 -7.66 -2.64 11.94
CA SER A 145 -9.10 -2.79 12.17
C SER A 145 -9.48 -2.88 13.66
N ALA A 146 -8.51 -3.05 14.54
CA ALA A 146 -8.70 -3.00 16.00
C ALA A 146 -8.66 -1.56 16.54
N GLU A 147 -8.09 -0.58 15.79
CA GLU A 147 -7.96 0.81 16.21
C GLU A 147 -9.11 1.70 15.73
N ASP A 148 -9.18 2.94 16.28
CA ASP A 148 -10.11 3.96 15.80
C ASP A 148 -9.69 4.46 14.41
N PRO A 149 -10.55 4.35 13.38
CA PRO A 149 -10.24 4.84 12.05
C PRO A 149 -10.23 6.37 11.94
N LEU A 150 -10.90 7.11 12.85
CA LEU A 150 -10.98 8.57 12.85
C LEU A 150 -9.73 9.23 13.47
N THR A 151 -8.55 8.86 12.99
CA THR A 151 -7.32 9.52 13.42
C THR A 151 -7.02 10.76 12.56
N GLN A 152 -6.33 11.75 13.14
CA GLN A 152 -5.91 12.95 12.41
C GLN A 152 -5.07 12.58 11.16
N ALA A 153 -4.22 11.57 11.26
CA ALA A 153 -3.40 11.11 10.14
C ALA A 153 -4.26 10.52 9.01
N ASN A 154 -5.20 9.62 9.32
CA ASN A 154 -6.07 9.01 8.32
C ASN A 154 -6.91 10.08 7.60
N ILE A 155 -7.53 11.01 8.35
CA ILE A 155 -8.32 12.11 7.79
C ILE A 155 -7.46 12.98 6.88
N THR A 156 -6.24 13.34 7.33
CA THR A 156 -5.34 14.19 6.55
C THR A 156 -4.88 13.49 5.26
N ILE A 157 -4.53 12.20 5.32
CA ILE A 157 -4.13 11.44 4.15
C ILE A 157 -5.30 11.32 3.17
N ILE A 158 -6.49 10.91 3.62
CA ILE A 158 -7.68 10.77 2.77
C ILE A 158 -8.01 12.11 2.09
N GLY A 159 -8.05 13.22 2.85
CA GLY A 159 -8.33 14.54 2.28
C GLY A 159 -7.31 14.96 1.21
N ASN A 160 -6.03 14.63 1.39
CA ASN A 160 -5.00 14.88 0.37
C ASN A 160 -5.17 13.98 -0.86
N LEU A 161 -5.51 12.70 -0.69
CA LEU A 161 -5.76 11.77 -1.79
C LEU A 161 -6.94 12.24 -2.64
N GLU A 162 -8.05 12.65 -1.99
CA GLU A 162 -9.24 13.17 -2.65
C GLU A 162 -8.94 14.48 -3.39
N ALA A 163 -8.29 15.45 -2.74
CA ALA A 163 -7.94 16.74 -3.34
C ALA A 163 -7.05 16.59 -4.57
N ARG A 164 -6.13 15.61 -4.56
CA ARG A 164 -5.22 15.31 -5.68
C ARG A 164 -5.81 14.34 -6.70
N LYS A 165 -7.01 13.79 -6.44
CA LYS A 165 -7.68 12.78 -7.26
C LYS A 165 -6.82 11.52 -7.46
N ILE A 166 -6.06 11.13 -6.45
CA ILE A 166 -5.27 9.90 -6.44
C ILE A 166 -6.21 8.75 -6.09
N PRO A 167 -6.36 7.71 -6.93
CA PRO A 167 -7.18 6.55 -6.61
C PRO A 167 -6.57 5.79 -5.44
N PHE A 168 -7.41 5.32 -4.50
CA PHE A 168 -6.96 4.56 -3.35
C PHE A 168 -7.98 3.51 -2.91
N LEU A 169 -7.49 2.52 -2.18
CA LEU A 169 -8.28 1.54 -1.44
C LEU A 169 -7.95 1.67 0.05
N ILE A 170 -8.95 1.56 0.90
CA ILE A 170 -8.75 1.41 2.34
C ILE A 170 -8.62 -0.08 2.64
N ILE A 171 -7.55 -0.46 3.31
CA ILE A 171 -7.27 -1.83 3.70
C ILE A 171 -7.49 -1.94 5.20
N ALA A 172 -8.57 -2.60 5.61
CA ALA A 172 -8.84 -2.93 7.01
C ALA A 172 -8.04 -4.19 7.37
N ASN A 173 -6.80 -3.97 7.82
CA ASN A 173 -5.87 -5.06 8.15
C ASN A 173 -6.07 -5.57 9.58
N LYS A 174 -5.52 -6.76 9.85
CA LYS A 174 -5.57 -7.44 11.15
C LYS A 174 -6.98 -7.88 11.56
N ILE A 175 -7.78 -8.36 10.61
CA ILE A 175 -9.12 -8.90 10.91
C ILE A 175 -9.08 -10.17 11.75
N ASP A 176 -7.90 -10.77 11.92
CA ASP A 176 -7.61 -11.89 12.80
C ASP A 176 -7.65 -11.55 14.29
N LEU A 177 -7.58 -10.26 14.65
CA LEU A 177 -7.65 -9.82 16.04
C LEU A 177 -9.09 -9.85 16.58
N PRO A 178 -9.32 -10.28 17.83
CA PRO A 178 -10.67 -10.37 18.41
C PRO A 178 -11.44 -9.05 18.46
N GLU A 179 -10.73 -7.92 18.66
CA GLU A 179 -11.29 -6.56 18.73
C GLU A 179 -11.42 -5.89 17.36
N SER A 180 -11.06 -6.57 16.28
CA SER A 180 -11.10 -6.02 14.92
C SER A 180 -12.54 -5.74 14.46
N SER A 181 -12.71 -4.67 13.69
CA SER A 181 -13.99 -4.34 13.06
C SER A 181 -13.77 -3.59 11.74
N ALA A 182 -13.79 -4.32 10.64
CA ALA A 182 -13.76 -3.73 9.30
C ALA A 182 -15.04 -2.94 9.00
N ASP A 183 -16.18 -3.37 9.57
CA ASP A 183 -17.46 -2.67 9.43
C ASP A 183 -17.43 -1.27 10.04
N ARG A 184 -16.70 -1.08 11.14
CA ARG A 184 -16.50 0.24 11.75
C ARG A 184 -15.76 1.17 10.77
N ILE A 185 -14.75 0.68 10.07
CA ILE A 185 -14.02 1.46 9.07
C ILE A 185 -14.93 1.80 7.89
N SER A 186 -15.72 0.83 7.41
CA SER A 186 -16.67 1.01 6.31
C SER A 186 -17.77 2.02 6.67
N ALA A 187 -18.26 1.99 7.91
CA ALA A 187 -19.27 2.94 8.39
C ALA A 187 -18.73 4.38 8.48
N VAL A 188 -17.44 4.54 8.80
CA VAL A 188 -16.77 5.86 8.87
C VAL A 188 -16.46 6.42 7.49
N PHE A 189 -16.13 5.57 6.52
CA PHE A 189 -15.75 5.96 5.16
C PHE A 189 -16.64 5.31 4.10
N PRO A 190 -17.97 5.52 4.11
CA PRO A 190 -18.90 4.79 3.25
C PRO A 190 -18.75 5.09 1.76
N GLN A 191 -18.08 6.20 1.41
CA GLN A 191 -17.80 6.57 0.01
C GLN A 191 -16.59 5.84 -0.59
N HIS A 192 -15.82 5.09 0.22
CA HIS A 192 -14.61 4.43 -0.20
C HIS A 192 -14.74 2.90 -0.14
N THR A 193 -14.02 2.23 -1.02
CA THR A 193 -13.89 0.77 -0.97
C THR A 193 -12.99 0.37 0.17
N VAL A 194 -13.52 -0.40 1.12
CA VAL A 194 -12.80 -0.99 2.25
C VAL A 194 -12.63 -2.49 1.97
N VAL A 195 -11.39 -2.97 2.05
CA VAL A 195 -11.05 -4.38 1.85
C VAL A 195 -10.55 -4.95 3.18
N PRO A 196 -11.32 -5.85 3.83
CA PRO A 196 -10.90 -6.49 5.07
C PRO A 196 -9.88 -7.61 4.79
N ILE A 197 -8.73 -7.60 5.47
CA ILE A 197 -7.68 -8.62 5.31
C ILE A 197 -6.97 -8.93 6.63
N SER A 198 -6.33 -10.10 6.68
CA SER A 198 -5.17 -10.32 7.55
C SER A 198 -3.94 -10.53 6.67
N ALA A 199 -3.05 -9.54 6.61
CA ALA A 199 -1.80 -9.66 5.87
C ALA A 199 -0.88 -10.73 6.48
N LEU A 200 -0.91 -10.89 7.81
CA LEU A 200 -0.10 -11.88 8.53
C LEU A 200 -0.54 -13.31 8.24
N HIS A 201 -1.85 -13.57 8.27
CA HIS A 201 -2.44 -14.89 8.05
C HIS A 201 -2.90 -15.13 6.60
N ARG A 202 -2.64 -14.16 5.71
CA ARG A 202 -2.99 -14.22 4.27
C ARG A 202 -4.49 -14.41 4.01
N GLU A 203 -5.32 -13.89 4.93
CA GLU A 203 -6.78 -13.97 4.82
C GLU A 203 -7.29 -12.85 3.90
N ASN A 204 -8.23 -13.18 2.99
CA ASN A 204 -8.86 -12.29 2.00
C ASN A 204 -7.87 -11.59 1.03
N ILE A 205 -6.64 -12.07 0.90
CA ILE A 205 -5.63 -11.48 -0.02
C ILE A 205 -6.06 -11.58 -1.48
N GLU A 206 -6.78 -12.66 -1.87
CA GLU A 206 -7.33 -12.80 -3.21
C GLU A 206 -8.35 -11.70 -3.54
N GLN A 207 -9.21 -11.34 -2.59
CA GLN A 207 -10.17 -10.24 -2.73
C GLN A 207 -9.44 -8.90 -2.90
N LEU A 208 -8.35 -8.69 -2.14
CA LEU A 208 -7.51 -7.51 -2.30
C LEU A 208 -6.98 -7.39 -3.73
N TYR A 209 -6.44 -8.48 -4.30
CA TYR A 209 -5.90 -8.47 -5.66
C TYR A 209 -6.97 -8.14 -6.71
N MET A 210 -8.19 -8.67 -6.57
CA MET A 210 -9.31 -8.32 -7.44
C MET A 210 -9.64 -6.83 -7.38
N GLU A 211 -9.73 -6.26 -6.16
CA GLU A 211 -10.04 -4.83 -5.98
C GLU A 211 -8.88 -3.93 -6.46
N MET A 212 -7.62 -4.36 -6.29
CA MET A 212 -6.47 -3.64 -6.85
C MET A 212 -6.52 -3.57 -8.38
N VAL A 213 -6.78 -4.69 -9.05
CA VAL A 213 -6.91 -4.74 -10.51
C VAL A 213 -8.06 -3.85 -10.99
N LYS A 214 -9.22 -3.90 -10.31
CA LYS A 214 -10.39 -3.08 -10.63
C LYS A 214 -10.14 -1.58 -10.45
N LYS A 215 -9.40 -1.19 -9.40
CA LYS A 215 -9.20 0.21 -9.02
C LYS A 215 -8.07 0.91 -9.76
N PHE A 216 -6.97 0.20 -10.05
CA PHE A 216 -5.72 0.81 -10.52
C PHE A 216 -5.35 0.47 -11.97
N ARG A 217 -6.10 -0.39 -12.64
CA ARG A 217 -5.87 -0.77 -14.04
C ARG A 217 -6.14 0.33 -15.08
#